data_1f51b3e1d78d7d1b388eed667e40470e
#
_entry.id   1f51b3e1d78d7d1b388eed667e40470e
#
_cell.length_a   1.000
_cell.length_b   1.000
_cell.length_c   1.000
_cell.angle_alpha   90.00
_cell.angle_beta   90.00
_cell.angle_gamma   90.00
#
_symmetry.space_group_name_H-M   'P 1'
#
loop_
_entity.id
_entity.type
_entity.pdbx_description
1 polymer ?
#
loop_
_entity_poly.entity_id
_entity_poly.type
_entity_poly.pdbx_seq_one_letter_code
_entity_poly.pdbx_strand_id
1 'polypeptide(L)'
;MRTYEIIFILQPDLPEGEADRFVAQMEGIVTSTGGTFRKADRMGRRRLAYRIRRYVEGEYVLFVVDAEAPTVLELERRLKVADPVLKYLTVRVDEGMKRLAKLQQIRATRAARKKSKRGTESAASTA
;
A
#
# COMPACT_ATOMS: atom_id res chain seq x y z
N MET A 1 5.27 6.62 17.41
CA MET A 1 5.29 6.57 15.93
C MET A 1 4.30 5.56 15.41
N ARG A 2 3.75 5.84 14.25
CA ARG A 2 2.80 4.96 13.59
C ARG A 2 3.39 4.47 12.29
N THR A 3 2.96 3.29 11.86
CA THR A 3 3.41 2.72 10.60
C THR A 3 2.46 3.11 9.48
N TYR A 4 3.02 3.66 8.39
CA TYR A 4 2.27 4.04 7.21
C TYR A 4 2.80 3.30 5.99
N GLU A 5 1.89 2.93 5.10
CA GLU A 5 2.23 2.47 3.76
C GLU A 5 1.85 3.57 2.78
N ILE A 6 2.81 3.97 1.97
CA ILE A 6 2.62 4.98 0.95
C ILE A 6 2.88 4.33 -0.40
N ILE A 7 1.84 4.25 -1.21
CA ILE A 7 1.95 3.73 -2.56
C ILE A 7 1.93 4.92 -3.51
N PHE A 8 2.93 5.03 -4.36
CA PHE A 8 2.93 6.04 -5.40
C PHE A 8 3.26 5.42 -6.75
N ILE A 9 2.72 6.04 -7.78
CA ILE A 9 2.85 5.57 -9.16
C ILE A 9 3.71 6.57 -9.91
N LEU A 10 4.83 6.11 -10.45
CA LEU A 10 5.73 6.92 -11.26
C LEU A 10 5.44 6.73 -12.75
N GLN A 11 5.79 7.73 -13.54
CA GLN A 11 5.74 7.64 -14.99
C GLN A 11 6.59 6.46 -15.48
N PRO A 12 6.10 5.67 -16.44
CA PRO A 12 6.85 4.51 -16.92
C PRO A 12 8.02 4.86 -17.83
N ASP A 13 8.05 6.08 -18.36
CA ASP A 13 9.03 6.56 -19.31
C ASP A 13 10.15 7.42 -18.69
N LEU A 14 10.36 7.29 -17.37
CA LEU A 14 11.46 8.00 -16.71
C LEU A 14 12.82 7.52 -17.23
N PRO A 15 13.78 8.43 -17.42
CA PRO A 15 15.15 8.03 -17.73
C PRO A 15 15.73 7.08 -16.70
N GLU A 16 16.65 6.23 -17.14
CA GLU A 16 17.31 5.25 -16.28
C GLU A 16 17.97 5.93 -15.08
N GLY A 17 17.71 5.37 -13.89
CA GLY A 17 18.24 5.88 -12.63
C GLY A 17 17.46 7.04 -12.02
N GLU A 18 16.57 7.68 -12.75
CA GLU A 18 15.81 8.81 -12.24
C GLU A 18 14.75 8.37 -11.22
N ALA A 19 14.12 7.22 -11.45
CA ALA A 19 13.22 6.61 -10.49
C ALA A 19 13.93 6.27 -9.18
N ASP A 20 15.15 5.73 -9.28
CA ASP A 20 15.97 5.40 -8.09
C ASP A 20 16.36 6.66 -7.32
N ARG A 21 16.69 7.74 -8.00
CA ARG A 21 16.99 9.03 -7.36
C ARG A 21 15.79 9.60 -6.65
N PHE A 22 14.62 9.50 -7.27
CA PHE A 22 13.38 9.96 -6.67
C PHE A 22 13.05 9.18 -5.41
N VAL A 23 13.17 7.87 -5.44
CA VAL A 23 12.98 6.99 -4.28
C VAL A 23 13.96 7.37 -3.16
N ALA A 24 15.23 7.58 -3.49
CA ALA A 24 16.25 7.99 -2.53
C ALA A 24 15.93 9.36 -1.90
N GLN A 25 15.42 10.31 -2.66
CA GLN A 25 14.96 11.59 -2.15
C GLN A 25 13.83 11.45 -1.15
N MET A 26 12.86 10.60 -1.45
CA MET A 26 11.74 10.34 -0.54
C MET A 26 12.21 9.68 0.76
N GLU A 27 13.13 8.74 0.68
CA GLU A 27 13.77 8.14 1.85
C GLU A 27 14.47 9.19 2.71
N GLY A 28 15.20 10.10 2.08
CA GLY A 28 15.88 11.20 2.76
C GLY A 28 14.93 12.12 3.51
N ILE A 29 13.75 12.38 2.97
CA ILE A 29 12.71 13.18 3.62
C ILE A 29 12.21 12.49 4.88
N VAL A 30 11.97 11.19 4.83
CA VAL A 30 11.55 10.41 6.00
C VAL A 30 12.57 10.53 7.11
N THR A 31 13.83 10.31 6.79
CA THR A 31 14.94 10.34 7.76
C THR A 31 15.15 11.73 8.33
N SER A 32 15.13 12.77 7.49
CA SER A 32 15.40 14.15 7.90
C SER A 32 14.27 14.74 8.76
N THR A 33 13.07 14.23 8.66
CA THR A 33 11.92 14.69 9.44
C THR A 33 11.67 13.85 10.70
N GLY A 34 12.60 12.97 11.04
CA GLY A 34 12.54 12.17 12.27
C GLY A 34 11.80 10.85 12.14
N GLY A 35 11.41 10.45 10.94
CA GLY A 35 10.81 9.15 10.70
C GLY A 35 11.84 8.04 10.52
N THR A 36 11.40 6.82 10.61
CA THR A 36 12.21 5.63 10.35
C THR A 36 11.72 4.97 9.06
N PHE A 37 12.61 4.85 8.11
CA PHE A 37 12.33 4.16 6.86
C PHE A 37 12.49 2.66 7.06
N ARG A 38 11.45 1.89 6.77
CA ARG A 38 11.47 0.43 6.93
C ARG A 38 11.73 -0.30 5.63
N LYS A 39 11.02 0.06 4.58
CA LYS A 39 11.03 -0.72 3.34
C LYS A 39 10.64 0.14 2.16
N ALA A 40 11.32 -0.06 1.05
CA ALA A 40 10.87 0.38 -0.26
C ALA A 40 10.75 -0.85 -1.17
N ASP A 41 9.57 -1.07 -1.71
CA ASP A 41 9.32 -2.18 -2.60
C ASP A 41 8.90 -1.64 -3.96
N ARG A 42 9.69 -1.90 -4.96
CA ARG A 42 9.38 -1.53 -6.34
C ARG A 42 8.61 -2.68 -6.98
N MET A 43 7.31 -2.49 -7.08
CA MET A 43 6.42 -3.53 -7.60
C MET A 43 6.45 -3.65 -9.12
N GLY A 44 7.20 -2.76 -9.78
CA GLY A 44 7.38 -2.79 -11.20
C GLY A 44 6.26 -2.09 -11.97
N ARG A 45 6.34 -2.23 -13.29
CA ARG A 45 5.37 -1.62 -14.20
C ARG A 45 4.07 -2.40 -14.19
N ARG A 46 2.96 -1.69 -13.97
CA ARG A 46 1.62 -2.26 -13.96
C ARG A 46 0.66 -1.38 -14.74
N ARG A 47 -0.38 -2.00 -15.27
CA ARG A 47 -1.43 -1.30 -15.96
C ARG A 47 -2.29 -0.52 -14.97
N LEU A 48 -2.60 0.73 -15.30
CA LEU A 48 -3.47 1.57 -14.49
C LEU A 48 -4.94 1.15 -14.69
N ALA A 49 -5.73 1.31 -13.64
CA ALA A 49 -7.17 1.04 -13.71
C ALA A 49 -7.88 2.00 -14.69
N TYR A 50 -7.35 3.21 -14.82
CA TYR A 50 -7.82 4.23 -15.75
C TYR A 50 -6.63 5.09 -16.18
N ARG A 51 -6.78 5.77 -17.32
CA ARG A 51 -5.74 6.64 -17.84
C ARG A 51 -5.50 7.80 -16.89
N ILE A 52 -4.24 8.02 -16.51
CA ILE A 52 -3.80 9.21 -15.76
C ILE A 52 -2.89 10.03 -16.68
N ARG A 53 -3.29 11.27 -16.95
CA ARG A 53 -2.65 12.10 -17.97
C ARG A 53 -2.74 11.35 -19.32
N ARG A 54 -1.59 11.03 -19.93
CA ARG A 54 -1.51 10.25 -21.18
C ARG A 54 -1.09 8.80 -20.95
N TYR A 55 -0.91 8.40 -19.69
CA TYR A 55 -0.34 7.11 -19.34
C TYR A 55 -1.42 6.09 -19.02
N VAL A 56 -1.25 4.88 -19.53
CA VAL A 56 -2.10 3.72 -19.23
C VAL A 56 -1.38 2.73 -18.32
N GLU A 57 -0.07 2.92 -18.12
CA GLU A 57 0.78 2.12 -17.26
C GLU A 57 1.58 3.03 -16.34
N GLY A 58 2.06 2.49 -15.25
CA GLY A 58 2.91 3.20 -14.31
C GLY A 58 3.78 2.25 -13.51
N GLU A 59 4.85 2.78 -12.94
CA GLU A 59 5.70 2.04 -12.03
C GLU A 59 5.21 2.24 -10.60
N TYR A 60 4.81 1.16 -9.95
CA TYR A 60 4.29 1.17 -8.59
C TYR A 60 5.42 1.02 -7.59
N VAL A 61 5.44 1.87 -6.59
CA VAL A 61 6.41 1.82 -5.50
C VAL A 61 5.66 1.85 -4.19
N LEU A 62 6.02 0.95 -3.30
CA LEU A 62 5.47 0.86 -1.94
C LEU A 62 6.54 1.27 -0.94
N PHE A 63 6.23 2.27 -0.12
CA PHE A 63 7.04 2.66 1.02
C PHE A 63 6.36 2.22 2.31
N VAL A 64 7.13 1.63 3.20
CA VAL A 64 6.71 1.36 4.57
C VAL A 64 7.58 2.20 5.50
N VAL A 65 6.97 3.09 6.26
CA VAL A 65 7.67 4.02 7.12
C VAL A 65 7.01 4.08 8.50
N ASP A 66 7.84 4.24 9.53
CA ASP A 66 7.39 4.57 10.87
C ASP A 66 7.60 6.06 11.07
N ALA A 67 6.52 6.81 11.27
CA ALA A 67 6.62 8.25 11.31
C ALA A 67 5.46 8.88 12.08
N GLU A 68 5.63 10.13 12.43
CA GLU A 68 4.59 10.99 12.95
C GLU A 68 3.82 11.64 11.78
N ALA A 69 2.63 12.13 12.06
CA ALA A 69 1.79 12.77 11.05
C ALA A 69 2.49 13.90 10.25
N PRO A 70 3.31 14.78 10.86
CA PRO A 70 4.03 15.81 10.11
C PRO A 70 4.97 15.26 9.03
N THR A 71 5.64 14.13 9.29
CA THR A 71 6.52 13.48 8.31
C THR A 71 5.71 12.98 7.11
N VAL A 72 4.57 12.35 7.37
CA VAL A 72 3.69 11.85 6.32
C VAL A 72 3.13 12.99 5.48
N LEU A 73 2.71 14.07 6.11
CA LEU A 73 2.22 15.27 5.41
C LEU A 73 3.28 15.87 4.49
N GLU A 74 4.53 15.92 4.95
CA GLU A 74 5.64 16.40 4.11
C GLU A 74 5.89 15.48 2.92
N LEU A 75 5.84 14.17 3.12
CA LEU A 75 5.96 13.20 2.02
C LEU A 75 4.83 13.38 1.01
N GLU A 76 3.60 13.49 1.47
CA GLU A 76 2.44 13.70 0.60
C GLU A 76 2.57 15.00 -0.19
N ARG A 77 3.02 16.07 0.46
CA ARG A 77 3.25 17.36 -0.20
C ARG A 77 4.27 17.23 -1.32
N ARG A 78 5.36 16.52 -1.08
CA ARG A 78 6.41 16.29 -2.08
C ARG A 78 5.91 15.42 -3.23
N LEU A 79 5.17 14.37 -2.92
CA LEU A 79 4.58 13.49 -3.94
C LEU A 79 3.57 14.25 -4.80
N LYS A 80 2.77 15.12 -4.19
CA LYS A 80 1.75 15.90 -4.89
C LYS A 80 2.34 16.86 -5.92
N VAL A 81 3.47 17.48 -5.62
CA VAL A 81 4.11 18.46 -6.51
C VAL A 81 5.17 17.87 -7.43
N ALA A 82 5.54 16.61 -7.24
CA ALA A 82 6.57 15.98 -8.05
C ALA A 82 6.01 15.60 -9.43
N ASP A 83 6.66 16.07 -10.46
CA ASP A 83 6.25 15.82 -11.86
C ASP A 83 6.19 14.33 -12.22
N PRO A 84 7.14 13.47 -11.79
CA PRO A 84 7.12 12.06 -12.14
C PRO A 84 5.98 11.26 -11.49
N VAL A 85 5.35 11.78 -10.45
CA VAL A 85 4.31 11.07 -9.72
C VAL A 85 2.96 11.25 -10.39
N LEU A 86 2.35 10.16 -10.82
CA LEU A 86 1.02 10.16 -11.42
C LEU A 86 -0.08 10.15 -10.35
N LYS A 87 0.12 9.37 -9.31
CA LYS A 87 -0.85 9.23 -8.22
C LYS A 87 -0.14 8.72 -6.97
N TYR A 88 -0.67 9.04 -5.81
CA TYR A 88 -0.20 8.47 -4.54
C TYR A 88 -1.36 8.16 -3.62
N LEU A 89 -1.14 7.22 -2.70
CA LEU A 89 -2.11 6.81 -1.70
C LEU A 89 -1.36 6.49 -0.41
N THR A 90 -1.83 7.04 0.70
CA THR A 90 -1.28 6.76 2.02
C THR A 90 -2.27 5.95 2.84
N VAL A 91 -1.80 4.85 3.41
CA VAL A 91 -2.60 3.98 4.27
C VAL A 91 -1.93 3.86 5.63
N ARG A 92 -2.72 4.02 6.68
CA ARG A 92 -2.25 3.83 8.04
C ARG A 92 -2.36 2.34 8.38
N VAL A 93 -1.19 1.69 8.50
CA VAL A 93 -1.12 0.23 8.63
C VAL A 93 -1.80 -0.26 9.89
N ASP A 94 -1.67 0.46 11.01
CA ASP A 94 -2.26 0.07 12.29
C ASP A 94 -3.78 -0.12 12.18
N GLU A 95 -4.45 0.83 11.58
CA GLU A 95 -5.90 0.74 11.33
C GLU A 95 -6.21 -0.30 10.26
N GLY A 96 -5.40 -0.35 9.22
CA GLY A 96 -5.53 -1.35 8.16
C GLY A 96 -5.35 -2.75 8.68
N MET A 97 -4.36 -3.00 9.53
CA MET A 97 -4.14 -4.29 10.17
C MET A 97 -5.26 -4.67 11.12
N LYS A 98 -5.76 -3.72 11.90
CA LYS A 98 -6.91 -3.96 12.79
C LYS A 98 -8.16 -4.33 12.00
N ARG A 99 -8.43 -3.63 10.90
CA ARG A 99 -9.55 -3.94 10.01
C ARG A 99 -9.38 -5.29 9.34
N LEU A 100 -8.18 -5.59 8.85
CA LEU A 100 -7.86 -6.86 8.23
C LEU A 100 -8.00 -8.01 9.22
N ALA A 101 -7.44 -7.88 10.42
CA ALA A 101 -7.55 -8.87 11.47
C ALA A 101 -9.02 -9.12 11.83
N LYS A 102 -9.81 -8.05 11.97
CA LYS A 102 -11.25 -8.15 12.25
C LYS A 102 -12.01 -8.82 11.11
N LEU A 103 -11.70 -8.47 9.87
CA LEU A 103 -12.30 -9.10 8.69
C LEU A 103 -11.93 -10.56 8.56
N GLN A 104 -10.67 -10.90 8.79
CA GLN A 104 -10.21 -12.28 8.80
C GLN A 104 -10.88 -13.09 9.89
N GLN A 105 -11.05 -12.51 11.06
CA GLN A 105 -11.74 -13.14 12.19
C GLN A 105 -13.21 -13.40 11.85
N ILE A 106 -13.89 -12.44 11.24
CA ILE A 106 -15.27 -12.58 10.77
C ILE A 106 -15.37 -13.66 9.71
N ARG A 107 -14.46 -13.66 8.73
CA ARG A 107 -14.42 -14.68 7.67
C ARG A 107 -14.15 -16.06 8.22
N ALA A 108 -13.23 -16.20 9.16
CA ALA A 108 -12.93 -17.47 9.82
C ALA A 108 -14.12 -17.99 10.59
N THR A 109 -14.84 -17.13 11.32
CA THR A 109 -16.05 -17.49 12.05
C THR A 109 -17.16 -17.92 11.10
N ARG A 110 -17.36 -17.20 10.00
CA ARG A 110 -18.33 -17.56 8.97
C ARG A 110 -18.00 -18.88 8.30
N ALA A 111 -16.73 -19.09 7.97
CA ALA A 111 -16.26 -20.33 7.36
C ALA A 111 -16.42 -21.52 8.31
N ALA A 112 -16.11 -21.35 9.59
CA ALA A 112 -16.31 -22.36 10.61
C ALA A 112 -17.79 -22.70 10.79
N ARG A 113 -18.67 -21.72 10.82
CA ARG A 113 -20.12 -21.91 10.87
C ARG A 113 -20.65 -22.64 9.64
N LYS A 114 -20.19 -22.25 8.45
CA LYS A 114 -20.56 -22.91 7.20
C LYS A 114 -20.10 -24.36 7.15
N LYS A 115 -18.88 -24.62 7.58
CA LYS A 115 -18.29 -25.96 7.61
C LYS A 115 -19.05 -26.85 8.60
N SER A 116 -19.37 -26.35 9.80
CA SER A 116 -20.14 -27.06 10.80
C SER A 116 -21.55 -27.37 10.28
N LYS A 117 -22.21 -26.43 9.64
CA LYS A 117 -23.54 -26.59 9.06
C LYS A 117 -23.53 -27.61 7.92
N ARG A 118 -22.53 -27.59 7.06
CA ARG A 118 -22.35 -28.58 5.96
C ARG A 118 -22.08 -29.97 6.52
N GLY A 119 -21.27 -30.09 7.57
CA GLY A 119 -21.01 -31.35 8.24
C GLY A 119 -22.27 -31.95 8.85
N THR A 120 -23.11 -31.14 9.47
CA THR A 120 -24.38 -31.56 10.03
C THR A 120 -25.38 -32.00 8.94
N GLU A 121 -25.49 -31.24 7.86
CA GLU A 121 -26.34 -31.57 6.72
C GLU A 121 -25.86 -32.84 6.02
N SER A 122 -24.54 -33.00 5.85
CA SER A 122 -23.96 -34.19 5.25
C SER A 122 -24.21 -35.44 6.10
N ALA A 123 -24.07 -35.32 7.43
CA ALA A 123 -24.39 -36.41 8.36
C ALA A 123 -25.87 -36.78 8.34
N ALA A 124 -26.76 -35.80 8.26
CA ALA A 124 -28.20 -36.01 8.16
C ALA A 124 -28.59 -36.65 6.82
N SER A 125 -27.92 -36.35 5.74
CA SER A 125 -28.20 -36.91 4.41
C SER A 125 -27.66 -38.33 4.24
N THR A 126 -26.69 -38.75 5.04
CA THR A 126 -26.15 -40.12 5.04
C THR A 126 -26.86 -41.06 6.01
N ALA A 127 -27.65 -40.53 6.87
CA ALA A 127 -28.49 -41.31 7.77
C ALA A 127 -29.79 -41.68 7.09
#